data_3e4ac36a54a0f09f22fe475b226796bf
#
_entry.id   3e4ac36a54a0f09f22fe475b226796bf
#
_cell.length_a   1.000
_cell.length_b   1.000
_cell.length_c   1.000
_cell.angle_alpha   90.00
_cell.angle_beta   90.00
_cell.angle_gamma   90.00
#
_symmetry.space_group_name_H-M   'P 1'
#
loop_
_entity.id
_entity.type
_entity.pdbx_description
1 polymer ?
#
loop_
_entity_poly.entity_id
_entity_poly.type
_entity_poly.pdbx_seq_one_letter_code
_entity_poly.pdbx_strand_id
1 'polypeptide(L)'
;MTRRLRISFERPEDFRGEFDRNIAKGGVFIAGVGDLELREVVEVEIALDFIGERRTLEAEIVHVSEGAGVAVQFLRAAGELRAEFATALASAVRASEAREPESDPFGTGNTTPIAQDERRRSPRARVRFPALLDGDSARVEGVTRDLSETGALISADASELPPGKMVRLQLRNPETGDPLEVRGRVARHVETAGTVAAVSVEFEIPAERRSDLAALVRAAEQVHQKRAAAGISGRIEELGMPNLIQMLGRSSPQGTLSATSGTEEGVLAFEGGNLRYVRLGATRGLKALTRMLQWSAGSFEFHAHVDALDLEDEPLRLEAALLEAMRRLDEASSKGAAPLDPAARFQVDRAALASVGSLAKVEEAVVELATAGFTVRRILDVVPEDDAQVSAALVALVEQGVLRPLH
;
A
#
# COMPACT_ATOMS: atom_id res chain seq x y z
N MET A 1 12.60 21.87 34.90
CA MET A 1 11.13 21.88 34.64
C MET A 1 10.86 20.87 33.56
N THR A 2 10.10 19.85 33.85
CA THR A 2 9.72 18.83 32.85
C THR A 2 8.82 19.49 31.80
N ARG A 3 9.17 19.40 30.53
CA ARG A 3 8.34 19.96 29.45
C ARG A 3 7.09 19.13 29.28
N ARG A 4 5.94 19.81 28.99
CA ARG A 4 4.67 19.15 28.79
C ARG A 4 4.27 19.22 27.32
N LEU A 5 3.98 18.07 26.74
CA LEU A 5 3.47 17.89 25.39
C LEU A 5 1.97 17.53 25.48
N ARG A 6 1.19 17.84 24.44
CA ARG A 6 -0.24 17.53 24.43
C ARG A 6 -0.64 16.89 23.10
N ILE A 7 -1.44 15.83 23.20
CA ILE A 7 -2.17 15.24 22.09
C ILE A 7 -3.65 15.17 22.45
N SER A 8 -4.57 15.52 21.56
CA SER A 8 -6.01 15.52 21.80
C SER A 8 -6.76 14.70 20.77
N PHE A 9 -7.81 14.02 21.25
CA PHE A 9 -8.71 13.22 20.45
C PHE A 9 -10.14 13.71 20.65
N GLU A 10 -10.72 14.29 19.60
CA GLU A 10 -12.10 14.78 19.59
C GLU A 10 -13.10 13.65 19.33
N ARG A 11 -12.67 12.61 18.58
CA ARG A 11 -13.53 11.48 18.21
C ARG A 11 -13.01 10.18 18.80
N PRO A 12 -13.93 9.30 19.29
CA PRO A 12 -13.56 8.02 19.88
C PRO A 12 -12.84 7.07 18.91
N GLU A 13 -13.20 7.09 17.62
CA GLU A 13 -12.57 6.29 16.58
C GLU A 13 -11.09 6.66 16.34
N ASP A 14 -10.76 7.95 16.40
CA ASP A 14 -9.39 8.46 16.23
C ASP A 14 -8.51 8.00 17.41
N PHE A 15 -9.03 8.13 18.63
CA PHE A 15 -8.35 7.63 19.83
C PHE A 15 -8.12 6.12 19.78
N ARG A 16 -9.16 5.35 19.44
CA ARG A 16 -9.04 3.90 19.35
C ARG A 16 -8.00 3.48 18.30
N GLY A 17 -8.03 4.12 17.12
CA GLY A 17 -7.06 3.84 16.08
C GLY A 17 -5.62 4.14 16.51
N GLU A 18 -5.39 5.27 17.20
CA GLU A 18 -4.06 5.65 17.70
C GLU A 18 -3.62 4.79 18.89
N PHE A 19 -4.56 4.44 19.77
CA PHE A 19 -4.31 3.56 20.89
C PHE A 19 -3.82 2.19 20.42
N ASP A 20 -4.55 1.54 19.54
CA ASP A 20 -4.22 0.20 19.05
C ASP A 20 -2.90 0.19 18.23
N ARG A 21 -2.66 1.29 17.47
CA ARG A 21 -1.45 1.40 16.63
C ARG A 21 -0.19 1.70 17.44
N ASN A 22 -0.25 2.63 18.37
CA ASN A 22 0.93 3.24 19.00
C ASN A 22 0.91 3.23 20.52
N ILE A 23 -0.12 3.78 21.18
CA ILE A 23 -0.15 3.96 22.63
C ILE A 23 -0.09 2.62 23.37
N ALA A 24 -0.83 1.62 22.92
CA ALA A 24 -0.82 0.27 23.48
C ALA A 24 0.52 -0.45 23.36
N LYS A 25 1.39 0.03 22.46
CA LYS A 25 2.76 -0.50 22.26
C LYS A 25 3.81 0.29 23.04
N GLY A 26 3.39 1.30 23.76
CA GLY A 26 4.24 2.09 24.65
C GLY A 26 4.75 3.41 24.06
N GLY A 27 4.23 3.91 22.93
CA GLY A 27 4.70 5.15 22.35
C GLY A 27 3.62 5.95 21.63
N VAL A 28 3.95 7.17 21.20
CA VAL A 28 3.12 8.02 20.35
C VAL A 28 3.99 9.05 19.62
N PHE A 29 3.58 9.47 18.42
CA PHE A 29 4.18 10.59 17.72
C PHE A 29 3.37 11.87 17.97
N ILE A 30 4.07 12.98 18.31
CA ILE A 30 3.47 14.28 18.59
C ILE A 30 3.99 15.27 17.56
N ALA A 31 3.11 15.71 16.68
CA ALA A 31 3.44 16.62 15.59
C ALA A 31 3.55 18.10 16.08
N GLY A 32 4.33 18.90 15.34
CA GLY A 32 4.40 20.35 15.53
C GLY A 32 5.19 20.81 16.76
N VAL A 33 5.99 19.93 17.36
CA VAL A 33 6.84 20.25 18.51
C VAL A 33 8.30 20.38 18.06
N GLY A 34 8.92 21.52 18.35
CA GLY A 34 10.32 21.82 18.09
C GLY A 34 11.14 21.99 19.39
N ASP A 35 12.45 22.07 19.25
CA ASP A 35 13.42 22.35 20.32
C ASP A 35 13.45 21.35 21.49
N LEU A 36 13.33 20.07 21.18
CA LEU A 36 13.46 18.98 22.13
C LEU A 36 14.66 18.10 21.79
N GLU A 37 15.29 17.56 22.83
CA GLU A 37 16.48 16.73 22.66
C GLU A 37 16.15 15.24 22.77
N LEU A 38 16.92 14.41 22.07
CA LEU A 38 16.83 12.96 22.17
C LEU A 38 17.12 12.51 23.59
N ARG A 39 16.32 11.59 24.15
CA ARG A 39 16.36 11.10 25.55
C ARG A 39 15.93 12.10 26.61
N GLU A 40 15.37 13.26 26.23
CA GLU A 40 14.71 14.15 27.18
C GLU A 40 13.43 13.48 27.72
N VAL A 41 13.23 13.55 29.04
CA VAL A 41 12.01 13.06 29.69
C VAL A 41 10.99 14.19 29.72
N VAL A 42 9.80 13.90 29.19
CA VAL A 42 8.69 14.84 29.05
C VAL A 42 7.42 14.29 29.67
N GLU A 43 6.48 15.18 30.03
CA GLU A 43 5.12 14.81 30.37
C GLU A 43 4.24 14.89 29.11
N VAL A 44 3.53 13.82 28.78
CA VAL A 44 2.58 13.79 27.67
C VAL A 44 1.16 13.80 28.23
N GLU A 45 0.41 14.88 27.99
CA GLU A 45 -1.01 14.99 28.30
C GLU A 45 -1.82 14.43 27.10
N ILE A 46 -2.54 13.36 27.34
CA ILE A 46 -3.51 12.77 26.40
C ILE A 46 -4.89 13.25 26.78
N ALA A 47 -5.48 14.14 25.96
CA ALA A 47 -6.81 14.67 26.16
C ALA A 47 -7.82 13.86 25.34
N LEU A 48 -8.82 13.30 26.00
CA LEU A 48 -9.92 12.52 25.42
C LEU A 48 -11.17 13.39 25.45
N ASP A 49 -11.27 14.35 24.53
CA ASP A 49 -12.29 15.39 24.54
C ASP A 49 -13.71 14.80 24.37
N PHE A 50 -13.85 13.65 23.70
CA PHE A 50 -15.12 12.93 23.52
C PHE A 50 -15.74 12.38 24.84
N ILE A 51 -14.96 12.24 25.93
CA ILE A 51 -15.42 11.86 27.27
C ILE A 51 -15.02 12.88 28.36
N GLY A 52 -14.34 13.97 27.97
CA GLY A 52 -13.89 15.02 28.87
C GLY A 52 -12.76 14.61 29.82
N GLU A 53 -12.05 13.54 29.54
CA GLU A 53 -10.97 13.02 30.38
C GLU A 53 -9.59 13.46 29.87
N ARG A 54 -8.65 13.56 30.81
CA ARG A 54 -7.23 13.83 30.54
C ARG A 54 -6.37 12.87 31.32
N ARG A 55 -5.31 12.39 30.69
CA ARG A 55 -4.30 11.53 31.30
C ARG A 55 -2.91 12.13 31.04
N THR A 56 -2.08 12.15 32.05
CA THR A 56 -0.69 12.62 31.92
C THR A 56 0.25 11.46 32.19
N LEU A 57 1.16 11.20 31.24
CA LEU A 57 2.11 10.10 31.26
C LEU A 57 3.52 10.65 31.10
N GLU A 58 4.47 10.09 31.83
CA GLU A 58 5.88 10.37 31.60
C GLU A 58 6.37 9.55 30.40
N ALA A 59 7.15 10.21 29.54
CA ALA A 59 7.69 9.59 28.33
C ALA A 59 9.11 10.11 28.04
N GLU A 60 9.92 9.29 27.40
CA GLU A 60 11.24 9.64 26.89
C GLU A 60 11.16 9.92 25.38
N ILE A 61 11.83 10.98 24.92
CA ILE A 61 11.92 11.27 23.49
C ILE A 61 12.88 10.28 22.84
N VAL A 62 12.34 9.41 22.00
CA VAL A 62 13.13 8.39 21.28
C VAL A 62 13.49 8.79 19.86
N HIS A 63 12.82 9.81 19.31
CA HIS A 63 13.14 10.36 17.99
C HIS A 63 12.68 11.81 17.87
N VAL A 64 13.53 12.65 17.26
CA VAL A 64 13.22 14.05 16.93
C VAL A 64 13.29 14.20 15.42
N SER A 65 12.20 14.68 14.82
CA SER A 65 12.11 14.99 13.40
C SER A 65 12.01 16.51 13.24
N GLU A 66 13.08 17.15 12.75
CA GLU A 66 13.11 18.60 12.57
C GLU A 66 11.93 19.08 11.70
N GLY A 67 11.13 19.99 12.26
CA GLY A 67 9.96 20.56 11.59
C GLY A 67 8.70 19.69 11.55
N ALA A 68 8.77 18.41 11.91
CA ALA A 68 7.62 17.50 11.90
C ALA A 68 7.10 17.19 13.31
N GLY A 69 7.97 16.95 14.30
CA GLY A 69 7.59 16.61 15.66
C GLY A 69 8.50 15.59 16.32
N VAL A 70 8.03 14.95 17.37
CA VAL A 70 8.81 14.00 18.17
C VAL A 70 8.06 12.68 18.37
N ALA A 71 8.79 11.56 18.33
CA ALA A 71 8.28 10.28 18.82
C ALA A 71 8.71 10.10 20.27
N VAL A 72 7.76 9.73 21.12
CA VAL A 72 7.99 9.49 22.54
C VAL A 72 7.67 8.05 22.90
N GLN A 73 8.42 7.50 23.85
CA GLN A 73 8.16 6.21 24.45
C GLN A 73 7.74 6.41 25.89
N PHE A 74 6.56 5.90 26.27
CA PHE A 74 6.07 5.99 27.64
C PHE A 74 6.93 5.17 28.57
N LEU A 75 7.19 5.71 29.77
CA LEU A 75 7.97 5.02 30.80
C LEU A 75 7.14 3.95 31.55
N ARG A 76 5.90 3.72 31.13
CA ARG A 76 5.00 2.70 31.66
C ARG A 76 4.93 1.49 30.75
N ALA A 77 4.74 0.31 31.37
CA ALA A 77 4.57 -0.93 30.64
C ALA A 77 3.26 -0.97 29.84
N ALA A 78 3.28 -1.62 28.68
CA ALA A 78 2.12 -1.70 27.77
C ALA A 78 0.84 -2.25 28.44
N GLY A 79 0.98 -3.17 29.41
CA GLY A 79 -0.15 -3.70 30.19
C GLY A 79 -0.80 -2.67 31.10
N GLU A 80 -0.01 -1.77 31.69
CA GLU A 80 -0.49 -0.70 32.55
C GLU A 80 -1.21 0.39 31.73
N LEU A 81 -0.69 0.72 30.56
CA LEU A 81 -1.34 1.65 29.61
C LEU A 81 -2.72 1.14 29.21
N ARG A 82 -2.85 -0.14 28.90
CA ARG A 82 -4.15 -0.75 28.56
C ARG A 82 -5.14 -0.68 29.72
N ALA A 83 -4.69 -0.92 30.94
CA ALA A 83 -5.54 -0.82 32.16
C ALA A 83 -5.96 0.62 32.39
N GLU A 84 -5.06 1.59 32.24
CA GLU A 84 -5.33 3.02 32.44
C GLU A 84 -6.36 3.58 31.45
N PHE A 85 -6.33 3.11 30.21
CA PHE A 85 -7.27 3.54 29.17
C PHE A 85 -8.47 2.62 28.97
N ALA A 86 -8.64 1.57 29.79
CA ALA A 86 -9.71 0.58 29.62
C ALA A 86 -11.12 1.21 29.57
N THR A 87 -11.40 2.18 30.44
CA THR A 87 -12.69 2.90 30.46
C THR A 87 -12.91 3.72 29.20
N ALA A 88 -11.89 4.44 28.75
CA ALA A 88 -11.94 5.25 27.53
C ALA A 88 -12.14 4.38 26.28
N LEU A 89 -11.45 3.24 26.22
CA LEU A 89 -11.60 2.26 25.15
C LEU A 89 -13.01 1.65 25.12
N ALA A 90 -13.56 1.29 26.29
CA ALA A 90 -14.94 0.79 26.39
C ALA A 90 -15.97 1.86 25.97
N SER A 91 -15.70 3.13 26.25
CA SER A 91 -16.55 4.25 25.82
C SER A 91 -16.44 4.49 24.33
N ALA A 92 -15.24 4.38 23.76
CA ALA A 92 -15.02 4.49 22.32
C ALA A 92 -15.71 3.36 21.52
N VAL A 93 -15.71 2.14 22.06
CA VAL A 93 -16.43 1.01 21.45
C VAL A 93 -17.94 1.26 21.47
N ARG A 94 -18.50 1.67 22.60
CA ARG A 94 -19.94 1.97 22.74
C ARG A 94 -20.41 3.14 21.85
N ALA A 95 -19.58 4.17 21.70
CA ALA A 95 -19.89 5.28 20.81
C ALA A 95 -19.84 4.90 19.33
N SER A 96 -19.01 3.94 18.97
CA SER A 96 -18.98 3.36 17.61
C SER A 96 -20.19 2.47 17.32
N GLU A 97 -20.67 1.72 18.32
CA GLU A 97 -21.86 0.86 18.22
C GLU A 97 -23.17 1.64 18.26
N ALA A 98 -23.22 2.80 18.93
CA ALA A 98 -24.42 3.63 19.06
C ALA A 98 -24.73 4.50 17.83
N ARG A 99 -23.92 4.49 16.81
CA ARG A 99 -24.12 5.19 15.54
C ARG A 99 -24.77 4.28 14.48
N GLU A 100 -25.91 3.65 14.80
CA GLU A 100 -26.85 3.22 13.78
C GLU A 100 -27.56 4.47 13.22
N PRO A 101 -27.69 4.61 11.89
CA PRO A 101 -28.33 5.78 11.30
C PRO A 101 -29.82 5.77 11.60
N GLU A 102 -30.30 6.80 12.32
CA GLU A 102 -31.72 7.14 12.33
C GLU A 102 -32.21 7.38 10.90
N SER A 103 -33.21 6.64 10.52
CA SER A 103 -33.91 6.74 9.24
C SER A 103 -34.60 8.08 9.11
N ASP A 104 -34.12 8.94 8.22
CA ASP A 104 -34.78 10.17 7.80
C ASP A 104 -35.91 9.84 6.80
N PRO A 105 -37.18 10.23 7.07
CA PRO A 105 -38.33 9.85 6.23
C PRO A 105 -38.59 10.75 5.01
N PHE A 106 -37.74 11.73 4.70
CA PHE A 106 -37.91 12.59 3.51
C PHE A 106 -36.64 12.66 2.66
N GLY A 107 -36.69 11.93 1.53
CA GLY A 107 -35.63 11.90 0.54
C GLY A 107 -35.40 13.23 -0.18
N THR A 108 -34.17 13.68 -0.20
CA THR A 108 -33.58 14.45 -1.30
C THR A 108 -32.23 13.86 -1.61
N GLY A 109 -32.07 13.42 -2.86
CA GLY A 109 -30.96 12.61 -3.31
C GLY A 109 -29.58 13.23 -3.11
N ASN A 110 -28.74 12.48 -2.44
CA ASN A 110 -27.29 12.53 -2.62
C ASN A 110 -26.76 11.12 -2.44
N THR A 111 -26.04 10.62 -3.43
CA THR A 111 -25.52 9.27 -3.50
C THR A 111 -24.56 9.00 -2.34
N THR A 112 -25.08 8.41 -1.27
CA THR A 112 -24.30 7.85 -0.18
C THR A 112 -23.63 6.55 -0.66
N PRO A 113 -22.37 6.27 -0.33
CA PRO A 113 -21.76 4.98 -0.64
C PRO A 113 -22.53 3.90 0.12
N ILE A 114 -23.23 3.06 -0.62
CA ILE A 114 -23.99 1.93 -0.10
C ILE A 114 -23.03 1.05 0.70
N ALA A 115 -23.32 0.84 1.96
CA ALA A 115 -22.67 -0.14 2.82
C ALA A 115 -22.62 -1.51 2.11
N GLN A 116 -21.46 -1.87 1.59
CA GLN A 116 -21.21 -3.15 0.92
C GLN A 116 -21.09 -4.32 1.92
N ASP A 117 -21.22 -4.08 3.23
CA ASP A 117 -20.96 -5.08 4.26
C ASP A 117 -22.12 -6.04 4.56
N GLU A 118 -23.36 -5.65 4.33
CA GLU A 118 -24.52 -6.53 4.64
C GLU A 118 -24.73 -7.71 3.67
N ARG A 119 -24.01 -7.76 2.54
CA ARG A 119 -24.10 -8.86 1.55
C ARG A 119 -22.99 -9.91 1.68
N ARG A 120 -22.08 -9.77 2.62
CA ARG A 120 -20.92 -10.68 2.74
C ARG A 120 -21.24 -11.87 3.61
N ARG A 121 -21.09 -13.07 3.04
CA ARG A 121 -21.37 -14.36 3.72
C ARG A 121 -20.26 -14.79 4.69
N SER A 122 -19.08 -14.15 4.67
CA SER A 122 -17.92 -14.52 5.52
C SER A 122 -17.07 -13.30 5.84
N PRO A 123 -16.54 -13.19 7.08
CA PRO A 123 -15.59 -12.15 7.46
C PRO A 123 -14.33 -12.26 6.58
N ARG A 124 -13.71 -11.13 6.29
CA ARG A 124 -12.47 -11.05 5.53
C ARG A 124 -11.31 -10.61 6.40
N ALA A 125 -10.25 -11.40 6.38
CA ALA A 125 -8.99 -11.05 7.00
C ALA A 125 -8.17 -10.16 6.07
N ARG A 126 -7.69 -9.04 6.57
CA ARG A 126 -6.66 -8.26 5.86
C ARG A 126 -5.33 -8.96 6.02
N VAL A 127 -4.90 -9.63 4.98
CA VAL A 127 -3.69 -10.45 4.99
C VAL A 127 -2.91 -10.22 3.70
N ARG A 128 -1.59 -10.10 3.82
CA ARG A 128 -0.70 -9.84 2.71
C ARG A 128 0.28 -10.99 2.56
N PHE A 129 0.14 -11.77 1.52
CA PHE A 129 1.11 -12.79 1.12
C PHE A 129 1.04 -13.06 -0.39
N PRO A 130 2.11 -13.60 -0.97
CA PRO A 130 2.19 -13.88 -2.39
C PRO A 130 1.07 -14.81 -2.84
N ALA A 131 0.48 -14.50 -3.97
CA ALA A 131 -0.55 -15.28 -4.63
C ALA A 131 -0.25 -15.40 -6.12
N LEU A 132 -0.45 -16.59 -6.68
CA LEU A 132 -0.27 -16.84 -8.09
C LEU A 132 -1.61 -17.24 -8.69
N LEU A 133 -2.07 -16.46 -9.68
CA LEU A 133 -3.25 -16.76 -10.46
C LEU A 133 -2.83 -17.43 -11.78
N ASP A 134 -3.25 -18.66 -11.98
CA ASP A 134 -2.96 -19.43 -13.18
C ASP A 134 -4.28 -19.66 -13.96
N GLY A 135 -4.42 -18.96 -15.06
CA GLY A 135 -5.52 -19.11 -16.02
C GLY A 135 -5.06 -19.82 -17.29
N ASP A 136 -6.00 -20.21 -18.17
CA ASP A 136 -5.66 -20.93 -19.41
C ASP A 136 -4.75 -20.13 -20.37
N SER A 137 -4.80 -18.78 -20.28
CA SER A 137 -4.12 -17.86 -21.21
C SER A 137 -3.03 -17.01 -20.56
N ALA A 138 -3.01 -16.91 -19.23
CA ALA A 138 -2.07 -16.05 -18.53
C ALA A 138 -1.78 -16.57 -17.13
N ARG A 139 -0.55 -16.34 -16.68
CA ARG A 139 -0.10 -16.57 -15.31
C ARG A 139 0.27 -15.24 -14.69
N VAL A 140 -0.40 -14.88 -13.60
CA VAL A 140 -0.30 -13.56 -12.97
C VAL A 140 0.09 -13.71 -11.51
N GLU A 141 1.20 -13.08 -11.14
CA GLU A 141 1.63 -12.96 -9.76
C GLU A 141 0.99 -11.76 -9.09
N GLY A 142 0.65 -11.89 -7.83
CA GLY A 142 0.03 -10.83 -7.04
C GLY A 142 0.28 -10.98 -5.56
N VAL A 143 -0.30 -10.04 -4.80
CA VAL A 143 -0.30 -10.05 -3.34
C VAL A 143 -1.74 -9.94 -2.86
N THR A 144 -2.14 -10.80 -1.92
CA THR A 144 -3.48 -10.71 -1.32
C THR A 144 -3.62 -9.40 -0.55
N ARG A 145 -4.76 -8.74 -0.67
CA ARG A 145 -5.21 -7.60 0.18
C ARG A 145 -6.13 -8.05 1.29
N ASP A 146 -7.04 -8.93 0.91
CA ASP A 146 -7.93 -9.60 1.84
C ASP A 146 -8.15 -11.05 1.41
N LEU A 147 -8.44 -11.90 2.37
CA LEU A 147 -8.72 -13.30 2.18
C LEU A 147 -9.88 -13.72 3.10
N SER A 148 -10.77 -14.54 2.59
CA SER A 148 -11.86 -15.19 3.35
C SER A 148 -12.03 -16.61 2.88
N GLU A 149 -12.92 -17.36 3.54
CA GLU A 149 -13.28 -18.72 3.12
C GLU A 149 -14.00 -18.77 1.76
N THR A 150 -14.47 -17.62 1.25
CA THR A 150 -15.27 -17.56 0.03
C THR A 150 -14.57 -16.84 -1.12
N GLY A 151 -13.43 -16.17 -0.87
CA GLY A 151 -12.73 -15.43 -1.92
C GLY A 151 -11.58 -14.60 -1.41
N ALA A 152 -10.86 -14.00 -2.34
CA ALA A 152 -9.73 -13.10 -2.09
C ALA A 152 -9.79 -11.87 -2.98
N LEU A 153 -9.25 -10.76 -2.48
CA LEU A 153 -8.86 -9.62 -3.28
C LEU A 153 -7.33 -9.62 -3.42
N ILE A 154 -6.84 -9.58 -4.63
CA ILE A 154 -5.42 -9.74 -4.97
C ILE A 154 -4.99 -8.52 -5.76
N SER A 155 -3.97 -7.81 -5.27
CA SER A 155 -3.27 -6.77 -6.03
C SER A 155 -2.44 -7.44 -7.11
N ALA A 156 -2.85 -7.28 -8.34
CA ALA A 156 -2.19 -7.81 -9.51
C ALA A 156 -2.70 -7.10 -10.76
N ASP A 157 -1.87 -7.02 -11.77
CA ASP A 157 -2.34 -6.69 -13.11
C ASP A 157 -2.90 -7.95 -13.77
N ALA A 158 -4.18 -8.14 -13.61
CA ALA A 158 -4.92 -9.28 -14.14
C ALA A 158 -5.75 -8.92 -15.38
N SER A 159 -5.29 -7.96 -16.18
CA SER A 159 -5.98 -7.52 -17.42
C SER A 159 -6.22 -8.67 -18.41
N GLU A 160 -5.35 -9.68 -18.42
CA GLU A 160 -5.47 -10.88 -19.25
C GLU A 160 -6.42 -11.96 -18.67
N LEU A 161 -6.91 -11.75 -17.45
CA LEU A 161 -7.85 -12.64 -16.77
C LEU A 161 -9.22 -11.96 -16.61
N PRO A 162 -10.05 -11.91 -17.64
CA PRO A 162 -11.31 -11.15 -17.60
C PRO A 162 -12.31 -11.70 -16.56
N PRO A 163 -13.25 -10.86 -16.08
CA PRO A 163 -14.33 -11.31 -15.21
C PRO A 163 -15.09 -12.50 -15.81
N GLY A 164 -15.46 -13.47 -14.95
CA GLY A 164 -16.08 -14.73 -15.33
C GLY A 164 -15.10 -15.87 -15.64
N LYS A 165 -13.82 -15.57 -15.85
CA LYS A 165 -12.79 -16.58 -16.15
C LYS A 165 -12.49 -17.43 -14.91
N MET A 166 -12.32 -18.75 -15.13
CA MET A 166 -11.83 -19.67 -14.10
C MET A 166 -10.32 -19.57 -13.99
N VAL A 167 -9.82 -19.55 -12.76
CA VAL A 167 -8.40 -19.49 -12.43
C VAL A 167 -8.06 -20.49 -11.33
N ARG A 168 -6.83 -20.97 -11.31
CA ARG A 168 -6.22 -21.66 -10.18
C ARG A 168 -5.42 -20.67 -9.39
N LEU A 169 -5.74 -20.52 -8.13
CA LEU A 169 -5.05 -19.66 -7.20
C LEU A 169 -4.16 -20.50 -6.31
N GLN A 170 -2.86 -20.25 -6.35
CA GLN A 170 -1.91 -20.86 -5.43
C GLN A 170 -1.62 -19.85 -4.32
N LEU A 171 -1.98 -20.25 -3.10
CA LEU A 171 -1.71 -19.52 -1.86
C LEU A 171 -0.68 -20.30 -1.06
N ARG A 172 0.28 -19.64 -0.45
CA ARG A 172 1.24 -20.30 0.45
C ARG A 172 0.86 -20.06 1.89
N ASN A 173 0.87 -21.12 2.70
CA ASN A 173 0.67 -20.97 4.15
C ASN A 173 1.84 -20.14 4.72
N PRO A 174 1.56 -19.01 5.39
CA PRO A 174 2.62 -18.13 5.89
C PRO A 174 3.40 -18.69 7.08
N GLU A 175 2.90 -19.76 7.74
CA GLU A 175 3.60 -20.44 8.85
C GLU A 175 4.43 -21.64 8.37
N THR A 176 3.87 -22.46 7.48
CA THR A 176 4.51 -23.72 7.06
C THR A 176 5.18 -23.63 5.70
N GLY A 177 4.83 -22.63 4.89
CA GLY A 177 5.28 -22.50 3.50
C GLY A 177 4.57 -23.41 2.49
N ASP A 178 3.65 -24.28 2.97
CA ASP A 178 2.95 -25.25 2.15
C ASP A 178 2.01 -24.54 1.15
N PRO A 179 2.00 -24.96 -0.11
CA PRO A 179 1.12 -24.41 -1.12
C PRO A 179 -0.31 -24.97 -0.96
N LEU A 180 -1.30 -24.10 -0.94
CA LEU A 180 -2.71 -24.45 -1.09
C LEU A 180 -3.21 -23.99 -2.45
N GLU A 181 -3.63 -24.92 -3.29
CA GLU A 181 -4.25 -24.62 -4.58
C GLU A 181 -5.78 -24.56 -4.43
N VAL A 182 -6.37 -23.44 -4.84
CA VAL A 182 -7.80 -23.19 -4.81
C VAL A 182 -8.29 -22.83 -6.21
N ARG A 183 -9.41 -23.43 -6.65
CA ARG A 183 -10.08 -22.99 -7.87
C ARG A 183 -11.02 -21.84 -7.55
N GLY A 184 -11.08 -20.86 -8.45
CA GLY A 184 -11.98 -19.73 -8.28
C GLY A 184 -12.31 -19.09 -9.61
N ARG A 185 -13.28 -18.19 -9.56
CA ARG A 185 -13.73 -17.39 -10.69
C ARG A 185 -13.37 -15.94 -10.46
N VAL A 186 -12.81 -15.28 -11.46
CA VAL A 186 -12.62 -13.84 -11.45
C VAL A 186 -14.00 -13.17 -11.37
N ALA A 187 -14.30 -12.56 -10.22
CA ALA A 187 -15.59 -11.92 -10.00
C ALA A 187 -15.64 -10.51 -10.60
N ARG A 188 -14.56 -9.73 -10.38
CA ARG A 188 -14.43 -8.37 -10.90
C ARG A 188 -12.99 -7.89 -10.87
N HIS A 189 -12.70 -6.89 -11.70
CA HIS A 189 -11.50 -6.07 -11.61
C HIS A 189 -11.73 -4.85 -10.72
N VAL A 190 -10.67 -4.39 -10.08
CA VAL A 190 -10.59 -3.07 -9.45
C VAL A 190 -9.64 -2.26 -10.31
N GLU A 191 -10.17 -1.27 -10.99
CA GLU A 191 -9.42 -0.42 -11.91
C GLU A 191 -8.97 0.87 -11.23
N THR A 192 -7.78 1.33 -11.60
CA THR A 192 -7.22 2.61 -11.20
C THR A 192 -6.58 3.24 -12.43
N ALA A 193 -6.99 4.45 -12.76
CA ALA A 193 -6.50 5.18 -13.93
C ALA A 193 -6.52 4.32 -15.23
N GLY A 194 -7.60 3.55 -15.42
CA GLY A 194 -7.78 2.71 -16.62
C GLY A 194 -6.95 1.43 -16.67
N THR A 195 -6.29 1.07 -15.56
CA THR A 195 -5.51 -0.17 -15.44
C THR A 195 -6.10 -1.05 -14.34
N VAL A 196 -6.08 -2.36 -14.53
CA VAL A 196 -6.48 -3.34 -13.49
C VAL A 196 -5.44 -3.35 -12.38
N ALA A 197 -5.76 -2.74 -11.25
CA ALA A 197 -4.89 -2.66 -10.08
C ALA A 197 -5.07 -3.86 -9.12
N ALA A 198 -6.25 -4.46 -9.11
CA ALA A 198 -6.52 -5.66 -8.31
C ALA A 198 -7.65 -6.48 -8.94
N VAL A 199 -7.68 -7.75 -8.58
CA VAL A 199 -8.70 -8.71 -9.02
C VAL A 199 -9.38 -9.36 -7.81
N SER A 200 -10.70 -9.42 -7.82
CA SER A 200 -11.50 -10.18 -6.86
C SER A 200 -11.76 -11.57 -7.43
N VAL A 201 -11.39 -12.61 -6.66
CA VAL A 201 -11.62 -14.01 -7.02
C VAL A 201 -12.58 -14.62 -6.02
N GLU A 202 -13.66 -15.20 -6.52
CA GLU A 202 -14.62 -15.99 -5.75
C GLU A 202 -14.22 -17.47 -5.82
N PHE A 203 -14.12 -18.12 -4.64
CA PHE A 203 -13.62 -19.49 -4.57
C PHE A 203 -14.68 -20.53 -4.85
N GLU A 204 -14.34 -21.55 -5.64
CA GLU A 204 -15.11 -22.76 -5.84
C GLU A 204 -14.42 -23.91 -5.10
N ILE A 205 -14.82 -24.14 -3.83
CA ILE A 205 -14.12 -25.09 -2.95
C ILE A 205 -14.99 -26.29 -2.67
N PRO A 206 -14.52 -27.52 -2.96
CA PRO A 206 -15.13 -28.74 -2.52
C PRO A 206 -15.26 -28.80 -0.99
N ALA A 207 -16.30 -29.45 -0.49
CA ALA A 207 -16.60 -29.51 0.95
C ALA A 207 -15.40 -30.06 1.78
N GLU A 208 -14.66 -31.00 1.19
CA GLU A 208 -13.51 -31.66 1.83
C GLU A 208 -12.33 -30.72 2.07
N ARG A 209 -12.22 -29.65 1.27
CA ARG A 209 -11.07 -28.70 1.35
C ARG A 209 -11.38 -27.40 2.08
N ARG A 210 -12.62 -27.23 2.56
CA ARG A 210 -13.01 -26.02 3.31
C ARG A 210 -12.23 -25.87 4.62
N SER A 211 -11.95 -26.99 5.28
CA SER A 211 -11.16 -26.99 6.52
C SER A 211 -9.72 -26.51 6.30
N ASP A 212 -9.12 -26.88 5.18
CA ASP A 212 -7.74 -26.49 4.83
C ASP A 212 -7.65 -24.98 4.56
N LEU A 213 -8.64 -24.46 3.82
CA LEU A 213 -8.72 -23.01 3.57
C LEU A 213 -9.02 -22.24 4.84
N ALA A 214 -9.94 -22.71 5.70
CA ALA A 214 -10.21 -22.07 6.98
C ALA A 214 -8.97 -22.07 7.89
N ALA A 215 -8.17 -23.15 7.86
CA ALA A 215 -6.87 -23.19 8.56
C ALA A 215 -5.87 -22.18 8.00
N LEU A 216 -5.77 -22.07 6.65
CA LEU A 216 -4.92 -21.09 5.99
C LEU A 216 -5.32 -19.66 6.36
N VAL A 217 -6.61 -19.33 6.32
CA VAL A 217 -7.12 -17.99 6.68
C VAL A 217 -6.75 -17.66 8.14
N ARG A 218 -6.97 -18.58 9.07
CA ARG A 218 -6.60 -18.38 10.49
C ARG A 218 -5.10 -18.22 10.68
N ALA A 219 -4.27 -19.06 10.03
CA ALA A 219 -2.82 -18.93 10.09
C ALA A 219 -2.35 -17.55 9.53
N ALA A 220 -2.94 -17.12 8.42
CA ALA A 220 -2.66 -15.83 7.82
C ALA A 220 -3.05 -14.67 8.73
N GLU A 221 -4.20 -14.74 9.40
CA GLU A 221 -4.65 -13.76 10.41
C GLU A 221 -3.69 -13.70 11.60
N GLN A 222 -3.29 -14.85 12.14
CA GLN A 222 -2.39 -14.92 13.28
C GLN A 222 -1.01 -14.35 12.96
N VAL A 223 -0.45 -14.69 11.79
CA VAL A 223 0.83 -14.13 11.34
C VAL A 223 0.71 -12.63 11.13
N HIS A 224 -0.37 -12.16 10.51
CA HIS A 224 -0.61 -10.72 10.31
C HIS A 224 -0.73 -9.99 11.67
N GLN A 225 -1.49 -10.54 12.62
CA GLN A 225 -1.62 -9.96 13.96
C GLN A 225 -0.30 -9.94 14.74
N LYS A 226 0.50 -11.03 14.68
CA LYS A 226 1.83 -11.08 15.30
C LYS A 226 2.77 -10.03 14.66
N ARG A 227 2.75 -9.90 13.34
CA ARG A 227 3.55 -8.90 12.60
C ARG A 227 3.12 -7.47 12.91
N ALA A 228 1.82 -7.19 12.92
CA ALA A 228 1.28 -5.89 13.28
C ALA A 228 1.61 -5.52 14.74
N ALA A 229 1.62 -6.50 15.66
CA ALA A 229 2.01 -6.29 17.05
C ALA A 229 3.52 -6.01 17.24
N ALA A 230 4.37 -6.53 16.36
CA ALA A 230 5.82 -6.35 16.37
C ALA A 230 6.34 -5.34 15.36
N GLY A 231 5.45 -4.80 14.52
CA GLY A 231 5.78 -3.90 13.42
C GLY A 231 5.60 -2.42 13.76
N ILE A 232 6.04 -1.58 12.85
CA ILE A 232 5.81 -0.12 12.86
C ILE A 232 4.80 0.17 11.77
N SER A 233 3.75 0.93 12.09
CA SER A 233 2.77 1.39 11.11
C SER A 233 2.46 2.86 11.33
N GLY A 234 2.07 3.55 10.26
CA GLY A 234 1.76 4.97 10.34
C GLY A 234 1.25 5.52 9.01
N ARG A 235 1.26 6.85 8.91
CA ARG A 235 0.85 7.56 7.71
C ARG A 235 2.08 8.12 6.99
N ILE A 236 2.03 8.06 5.65
CA ILE A 236 3.14 8.55 4.81
C ILE A 236 3.30 10.06 4.96
N GLU A 237 2.20 10.80 5.15
CA GLU A 237 2.18 12.27 5.30
C GLU A 237 3.04 12.76 6.47
N GLU A 238 3.22 11.94 7.48
CA GLU A 238 3.94 12.33 8.71
C GLU A 238 5.45 12.37 8.52
N LEU A 239 5.99 11.47 7.69
CA LEU A 239 7.43 11.30 7.49
C LEU A 239 7.89 11.60 6.05
N GLY A 240 6.97 11.45 5.09
CA GLY A 240 7.29 11.38 3.68
C GLY A 240 7.97 10.06 3.29
N MET A 241 7.67 9.57 2.11
CA MET A 241 8.14 8.27 1.65
C MET A 241 9.68 8.14 1.60
N PRO A 242 10.46 9.16 1.15
CA PRO A 242 11.92 9.09 1.14
C PRO A 242 12.52 8.90 2.54
N ASN A 243 12.06 9.70 3.51
CA ASN A 243 12.56 9.62 4.89
C ASN A 243 12.16 8.30 5.56
N LEU A 244 10.94 7.83 5.32
CA LEU A 244 10.45 6.55 5.82
C LEU A 244 11.35 5.39 5.36
N ILE A 245 11.63 5.30 4.06
CA ILE A 245 12.46 4.24 3.48
C ILE A 245 13.89 4.33 4.03
N GLN A 246 14.46 5.53 4.12
CA GLN A 246 15.81 5.74 4.64
C GLN A 246 15.91 5.37 6.13
N MET A 247 14.93 5.79 6.94
CA MET A 247 14.87 5.50 8.37
C MET A 247 14.78 3.99 8.61
N LEU A 248 13.83 3.32 7.96
CA LEU A 248 13.62 1.88 8.13
C LEU A 248 14.80 1.06 7.65
N GLY A 249 15.37 1.39 6.49
CA GLY A 249 16.52 0.68 5.95
C GLY A 249 17.81 0.84 6.75
N ARG A 250 17.95 1.96 7.54
CA ARG A 250 19.09 2.16 8.45
C ARG A 250 18.85 1.55 9.83
N SER A 251 17.62 1.59 10.34
CA SER A 251 17.30 1.10 11.69
C SER A 251 17.14 -0.41 11.76
N SER A 252 16.79 -1.05 10.66
CA SER A 252 16.56 -2.50 10.62
C SER A 252 17.41 -3.14 9.54
N PRO A 253 18.26 -4.13 9.88
CA PRO A 253 19.11 -4.81 8.91
C PRO A 253 18.29 -5.64 7.91
N GLN A 254 17.06 -6.01 8.26
CA GLN A 254 16.12 -6.73 7.41
C GLN A 254 14.68 -6.35 7.76
N GLY A 255 13.80 -6.46 6.81
CA GLY A 255 12.36 -6.23 7.00
C GLY A 255 11.61 -6.03 5.71
N THR A 256 10.29 -6.01 5.81
CA THR A 256 9.39 -5.70 4.71
C THR A 256 8.56 -4.46 5.05
N LEU A 257 8.60 -3.48 4.15
CA LEU A 257 7.74 -2.31 4.15
C LEU A 257 6.64 -2.51 3.12
N SER A 258 5.40 -2.52 3.56
CA SER A 258 4.21 -2.44 2.71
C SER A 258 3.61 -1.06 2.84
N ALA A 259 3.33 -0.40 1.73
CA ALA A 259 2.74 0.93 1.72
C ALA A 259 1.57 1.01 0.73
N THR A 260 0.59 1.85 1.04
CA THR A 260 -0.58 2.09 0.17
C THR A 260 -0.79 3.57 0.00
N SER A 261 -1.07 4.01 -1.23
CA SER A 261 -1.47 5.37 -1.56
C SER A 261 -2.66 5.30 -2.53
N GLY A 262 -3.83 5.77 -2.07
CA GLY A 262 -5.08 5.59 -2.80
C GLY A 262 -5.39 4.10 -3.05
N THR A 263 -5.39 3.70 -4.30
CA THR A 263 -5.60 2.30 -4.72
C THR A 263 -4.30 1.56 -5.05
N GLU A 264 -3.17 2.27 -5.08
CA GLU A 264 -1.87 1.67 -5.35
C GLU A 264 -1.27 1.03 -4.09
N GLU A 265 -0.57 -0.08 -4.28
CA GLU A 265 0.12 -0.80 -3.22
C GLU A 265 1.55 -1.10 -3.66
N GLY A 266 2.50 -0.70 -2.81
CA GLY A 266 3.92 -0.95 -2.99
C GLY A 266 4.50 -1.79 -1.86
N VAL A 267 5.48 -2.62 -2.19
CA VAL A 267 6.20 -3.47 -1.25
C VAL A 267 7.69 -3.31 -1.47
N LEU A 268 8.43 -3.14 -0.37
CA LEU A 268 9.89 -3.13 -0.36
C LEU A 268 10.39 -4.15 0.65
N ALA A 269 11.42 -4.92 0.28
CA ALA A 269 12.13 -5.79 1.22
C ALA A 269 13.58 -5.31 1.38
N PHE A 270 13.99 -5.20 2.64
CA PHE A 270 15.34 -4.79 3.05
C PHE A 270 16.10 -6.02 3.58
N GLU A 271 17.36 -6.17 3.18
CA GLU A 271 18.26 -7.19 3.72
C GLU A 271 19.70 -6.68 3.70
N GLY A 272 20.34 -6.62 4.85
CA GLY A 272 21.73 -6.19 4.97
C GLY A 272 22.03 -4.77 4.46
N GLY A 273 21.09 -3.85 4.62
CA GLY A 273 21.20 -2.47 4.12
C GLY A 273 20.98 -2.32 2.60
N ASN A 274 20.50 -3.36 1.95
CA ASN A 274 20.15 -3.35 0.54
C ASN A 274 18.64 -3.51 0.36
N LEU A 275 18.12 -2.98 -0.74
CA LEU A 275 16.79 -3.31 -1.24
C LEU A 275 16.90 -4.62 -2.06
N ARG A 276 16.24 -5.67 -1.58
CA ARG A 276 16.18 -6.98 -2.24
C ARG A 276 14.98 -7.11 -3.14
N TYR A 277 13.95 -6.34 -2.88
CA TYR A 277 12.70 -6.37 -3.61
C TYR A 277 12.03 -5.01 -3.54
N VAL A 278 11.59 -4.51 -4.67
CA VAL A 278 10.75 -3.32 -4.78
C VAL A 278 9.70 -3.57 -5.84
N ARG A 279 8.44 -3.44 -5.46
CA ARG A 279 7.31 -3.64 -6.37
C ARG A 279 6.21 -2.60 -6.14
N LEU A 280 5.64 -2.13 -7.24
CA LEU A 280 4.45 -1.29 -7.28
C LEU A 280 3.54 -1.79 -8.42
N GLY A 281 2.48 -2.51 -8.06
CA GLY A 281 1.65 -3.18 -9.07
C GLY A 281 2.46 -4.16 -9.93
N ALA A 282 2.50 -3.94 -11.25
CA ALA A 282 3.31 -4.71 -12.19
C ALA A 282 4.76 -4.22 -12.31
N THR A 283 5.06 -3.01 -11.81
CA THR A 283 6.38 -2.37 -11.93
C THR A 283 7.31 -2.86 -10.82
N ARG A 284 8.60 -3.09 -11.14
CA ARG A 284 9.61 -3.58 -10.19
C ARG A 284 10.85 -2.68 -10.15
N GLY A 285 11.69 -2.93 -9.14
CA GLY A 285 13.03 -2.35 -8.99
C GLY A 285 13.03 -0.83 -8.85
N LEU A 286 14.04 -0.20 -9.44
CA LEU A 286 14.27 1.24 -9.32
C LEU A 286 13.10 2.09 -9.85
N LYS A 287 12.43 1.64 -10.91
CA LYS A 287 11.26 2.32 -11.48
C LYS A 287 10.08 2.35 -10.49
N ALA A 288 9.79 1.23 -9.83
CA ALA A 288 8.79 1.15 -8.78
C ALA A 288 9.16 2.05 -7.59
N LEU A 289 10.43 2.04 -7.17
CA LEU A 289 10.93 2.92 -6.12
C LEU A 289 10.72 4.39 -6.47
N THR A 290 11.09 4.81 -7.68
CA THR A 290 10.95 6.20 -8.16
C THR A 290 9.49 6.67 -8.07
N ARG A 291 8.54 5.84 -8.46
CA ARG A 291 7.10 6.14 -8.36
C ARG A 291 6.64 6.24 -6.90
N MET A 292 7.07 5.31 -6.04
CA MET A 292 6.69 5.33 -4.63
C MET A 292 7.23 6.54 -3.89
N LEU A 293 8.40 7.04 -4.24
CA LEU A 293 8.99 8.25 -3.63
C LEU A 293 8.15 9.51 -3.84
N GLN A 294 7.26 9.53 -4.84
CA GLN A 294 6.33 10.65 -5.10
C GLN A 294 5.07 10.61 -4.21
N TRP A 295 4.87 9.56 -3.43
CA TRP A 295 3.70 9.45 -2.58
C TRP A 295 3.77 10.45 -1.42
N SER A 296 2.82 11.36 -1.40
CA SER A 296 2.67 12.37 -0.35
C SER A 296 1.62 12.00 0.69
N ALA A 297 0.79 11.00 0.41
CA ALA A 297 -0.29 10.55 1.29
C ALA A 297 -0.46 9.03 1.22
N GLY A 298 -0.92 8.45 2.34
CA GLY A 298 -1.17 7.02 2.42
C GLY A 298 -0.83 6.41 3.77
N SER A 299 -0.82 5.09 3.84
CA SER A 299 -0.45 4.34 5.04
C SER A 299 0.68 3.36 4.76
N PHE A 300 1.44 3.05 5.79
CA PHE A 300 2.49 2.04 5.71
C PHE A 300 2.46 1.08 6.89
N GLU A 301 2.99 -0.11 6.67
CA GLU A 301 3.28 -1.13 7.68
C GLU A 301 4.69 -1.67 7.42
N PHE A 302 5.51 -1.71 8.44
CA PHE A 302 6.85 -2.30 8.40
C PHE A 302 6.98 -3.37 9.45
N HIS A 303 7.58 -4.49 9.11
CA HIS A 303 7.94 -5.54 10.05
C HIS A 303 9.36 -6.04 9.79
N ALA A 304 10.08 -6.36 10.86
CA ALA A 304 11.49 -6.79 10.84
C ALA A 304 11.63 -8.26 10.39
N HIS A 305 10.92 -8.63 9.32
CA HIS A 305 10.97 -9.94 8.69
C HIS A 305 10.89 -9.75 7.18
N VAL A 306 11.71 -10.48 6.43
CA VAL A 306 11.60 -10.52 4.98
C VAL A 306 10.56 -11.57 4.63
N ASP A 307 9.47 -11.13 3.99
CA ASP A 307 8.45 -12.03 3.48
C ASP A 307 9.08 -12.95 2.42
N ALA A 308 8.50 -14.15 2.23
CA ALA A 308 8.87 -15.07 1.16
C ALA A 308 8.42 -14.50 -0.20
N LEU A 309 9.09 -13.45 -0.61
CA LEU A 309 8.98 -12.84 -1.93
C LEU A 309 9.97 -13.57 -2.84
N ASP A 310 9.63 -13.73 -4.11
CA ASP A 310 10.61 -14.19 -5.09
C ASP A 310 11.66 -13.08 -5.27
N LEU A 311 12.74 -13.17 -4.50
CA LEU A 311 13.85 -12.23 -4.46
C LEU A 311 14.77 -12.44 -5.69
N GLU A 312 14.23 -12.30 -6.89
CA GLU A 312 14.99 -12.47 -8.13
C GLU A 312 15.80 -11.23 -8.53
N ASP A 313 15.51 -10.07 -7.91
CA ASP A 313 16.17 -8.82 -8.27
C ASP A 313 17.59 -8.75 -7.71
N GLU A 314 18.53 -8.24 -8.50
CA GLU A 314 19.86 -7.89 -7.99
C GLU A 314 19.73 -6.92 -6.81
N PRO A 315 20.48 -7.15 -5.71
CA PRO A 315 20.41 -6.30 -4.55
C PRO A 315 20.81 -4.86 -4.91
N LEU A 316 19.93 -3.90 -4.65
CA LEU A 316 20.23 -2.49 -4.82
C LEU A 316 20.72 -1.91 -3.49
N ARG A 317 21.89 -1.28 -3.47
CA ARG A 317 22.31 -0.51 -2.28
C ARG A 317 21.29 0.58 -2.00
N LEU A 318 20.70 0.59 -0.81
CA LEU A 318 19.61 1.49 -0.45
C LEU A 318 19.93 2.95 -0.76
N GLU A 319 21.08 3.43 -0.31
CA GLU A 319 21.47 4.85 -0.50
C GLU A 319 21.67 5.20 -1.97
N ALA A 320 22.29 4.31 -2.74
CA ALA A 320 22.50 4.49 -4.17
C ALA A 320 21.16 4.45 -4.94
N ALA A 321 20.27 3.54 -4.57
CA ALA A 321 18.93 3.44 -5.17
C ALA A 321 18.08 4.68 -4.89
N LEU A 322 18.09 5.19 -3.65
CA LEU A 322 17.39 6.42 -3.30
C LEU A 322 17.93 7.62 -4.06
N LEU A 323 19.25 7.78 -4.09
CA LEU A 323 19.90 8.89 -4.81
C LEU A 323 19.55 8.85 -6.30
N GLU A 324 19.64 7.68 -6.93
CA GLU A 324 19.33 7.52 -8.35
C GLU A 324 17.84 7.75 -8.64
N ALA A 325 16.95 7.26 -7.77
CA ALA A 325 15.52 7.49 -7.92
C ALA A 325 15.17 8.98 -7.79
N MET A 326 15.76 9.70 -6.82
CA MET A 326 15.58 11.15 -6.66
C MET A 326 16.13 11.92 -7.85
N ARG A 327 17.32 11.56 -8.36
CA ARG A 327 17.88 12.15 -9.58
C ARG A 327 16.90 12.02 -10.77
N ARG A 328 16.30 10.85 -10.96
CA ARG A 328 15.30 10.63 -12.03
C ARG A 328 14.05 11.49 -11.85
N LEU A 329 13.60 11.71 -10.63
CA LEU A 329 12.48 12.60 -10.33
C LEU A 329 12.81 14.06 -10.68
N ASP A 330 13.99 14.53 -10.30
CA ASP A 330 14.44 15.89 -10.61
C ASP A 330 14.59 16.10 -12.12
N GLU A 331 15.14 15.11 -12.84
CA GLU A 331 15.23 15.17 -14.29
C GLU A 331 13.88 15.16 -15.00
N ALA A 332 12.92 14.37 -14.49
CA ALA A 332 11.56 14.35 -15.01
C ALA A 332 10.85 15.70 -14.79
N SER A 333 11.03 16.29 -13.61
CA SER A 333 10.46 17.59 -13.25
C SER A 333 11.04 18.73 -14.10
N SER A 334 12.33 18.67 -14.44
CA SER A 334 13.01 19.70 -15.23
C SER A 334 12.66 19.65 -16.72
N LYS A 335 12.24 18.52 -17.26
CA LYS A 335 11.89 18.37 -18.69
C LYS A 335 10.49 18.87 -19.06
N GLY A 336 9.65 19.23 -18.06
CA GLY A 336 8.37 19.93 -18.27
C GLY A 336 7.37 19.22 -19.19
N ALA A 337 7.46 17.90 -19.34
CA ALA A 337 6.52 17.15 -20.16
C ALA A 337 5.10 17.26 -19.57
N ALA A 338 4.14 17.69 -20.38
CA ALA A 338 2.74 17.68 -19.97
C ALA A 338 2.33 16.24 -19.55
N PRO A 339 1.61 16.09 -18.45
CA PRO A 339 1.19 14.77 -18.00
C PRO A 339 0.25 14.16 -19.06
N LEU A 340 0.63 13.00 -19.58
CA LEU A 340 -0.23 12.21 -20.45
C LEU A 340 -1.36 11.58 -19.60
N ASP A 341 -2.57 11.55 -20.15
CA ASP A 341 -3.67 10.82 -19.50
C ASP A 341 -3.31 9.33 -19.38
N PRO A 342 -3.21 8.77 -18.18
CA PRO A 342 -2.88 7.36 -17.97
C PRO A 342 -3.85 6.39 -18.65
N ALA A 343 -5.11 6.77 -18.83
CA ALA A 343 -6.15 5.96 -19.45
C ALA A 343 -6.18 6.07 -20.99
N ALA A 344 -5.47 7.06 -21.55
CA ALA A 344 -5.43 7.27 -22.99
C ALA A 344 -4.88 6.05 -23.73
N ARG A 345 -5.43 5.82 -24.92
CA ARG A 345 -4.98 4.82 -25.90
C ARG A 345 -4.64 5.51 -27.19
N PHE A 346 -3.83 4.87 -28.00
CA PHE A 346 -3.40 5.42 -29.26
C PHE A 346 -3.72 4.47 -30.43
N GLN A 347 -4.05 5.06 -31.57
CA GLN A 347 -4.05 4.39 -32.86
C GLN A 347 -2.72 4.66 -33.55
N VAL A 348 -2.12 3.63 -34.12
CA VAL A 348 -0.87 3.75 -34.88
C VAL A 348 -1.19 4.07 -36.33
N ASP A 349 -0.68 5.21 -36.86
CA ASP A 349 -0.72 5.54 -38.25
C ASP A 349 0.43 4.86 -39.00
N ARG A 350 0.10 3.81 -39.76
CA ARG A 350 1.09 3.02 -40.50
C ARG A 350 1.80 3.78 -41.59
N ALA A 351 1.15 4.78 -42.20
CA ALA A 351 1.74 5.59 -43.26
C ALA A 351 2.79 6.55 -42.65
N ALA A 352 2.46 7.18 -41.53
CA ALA A 352 3.41 8.02 -40.80
C ALA A 352 4.58 7.16 -40.27
N LEU A 353 4.31 5.99 -39.72
CA LEU A 353 5.34 5.07 -39.24
C LEU A 353 6.33 4.66 -40.32
N ALA A 354 5.84 4.39 -41.56
CA ALA A 354 6.69 4.04 -42.67
C ALA A 354 7.55 5.23 -43.20
N SER A 355 7.18 6.47 -42.89
CA SER A 355 7.95 7.65 -43.22
C SER A 355 9.02 8.04 -42.20
N VAL A 356 8.92 7.55 -40.97
CA VAL A 356 9.94 7.71 -39.95
C VAL A 356 11.01 6.65 -40.20
N GLY A 357 12.26 7.03 -40.40
CA GLY A 357 13.34 6.14 -40.81
C GLY A 357 13.57 5.00 -39.77
N SER A 358 14.50 5.17 -38.84
CA SER A 358 14.69 4.19 -37.74
C SER A 358 14.14 4.75 -36.43
N LEU A 359 13.36 3.95 -35.71
CA LEU A 359 12.90 4.27 -34.36
C LEU A 359 13.99 3.93 -33.34
N ALA A 360 14.02 4.67 -32.23
CA ALA A 360 14.78 4.26 -31.07
C ALA A 360 14.11 3.03 -30.42
N LYS A 361 14.90 2.21 -29.74
CA LYS A 361 14.41 0.96 -29.10
C LYS A 361 13.18 1.19 -28.20
N VAL A 362 13.15 2.31 -27.47
CA VAL A 362 12.00 2.68 -26.63
C VAL A 362 10.78 3.03 -27.46
N GLU A 363 10.98 3.75 -28.58
CA GLU A 363 9.90 4.12 -29.50
C GLU A 363 9.32 2.88 -30.21
N GLU A 364 10.15 1.92 -30.59
CA GLU A 364 9.70 0.63 -31.14
C GLU A 364 8.79 -0.12 -30.15
N ALA A 365 9.22 -0.24 -28.89
CA ALA A 365 8.44 -0.89 -27.84
C ALA A 365 7.10 -0.17 -27.60
N VAL A 366 7.11 1.18 -27.59
CA VAL A 366 5.90 1.99 -27.42
C VAL A 366 4.93 1.76 -28.59
N VAL A 367 5.40 1.76 -29.83
CA VAL A 367 4.56 1.52 -31.02
C VAL A 367 3.96 0.12 -31.02
N GLU A 368 4.72 -0.89 -30.62
CA GLU A 368 4.25 -2.27 -30.50
C GLU A 368 3.11 -2.39 -29.48
N LEU A 369 3.30 -1.84 -28.28
CA LEU A 369 2.29 -1.85 -27.21
C LEU A 369 1.07 -1.01 -27.55
N ALA A 370 1.25 0.15 -28.19
CA ALA A 370 0.15 0.97 -28.69
C ALA A 370 -0.66 0.24 -29.76
N THR A 371 0.00 -0.51 -30.67
CA THR A 371 -0.66 -1.34 -31.67
C THR A 371 -1.48 -2.46 -31.03
N ALA A 372 -1.01 -3.00 -29.91
CA ALA A 372 -1.75 -3.98 -29.11
C ALA A 372 -2.91 -3.37 -28.29
N GLY A 373 -3.10 -2.04 -28.37
CA GLY A 373 -4.20 -1.33 -27.72
C GLY A 373 -3.99 -1.04 -26.24
N PHE A 374 -2.75 -1.06 -25.78
CA PHE A 374 -2.42 -0.76 -24.38
C PHE A 374 -2.64 0.71 -24.05
N THR A 375 -3.05 0.99 -22.81
CA THR A 375 -3.15 2.35 -22.27
C THR A 375 -1.76 2.93 -21.99
N VAL A 376 -1.66 4.26 -21.88
CA VAL A 376 -0.42 4.94 -21.47
C VAL A 376 0.13 4.33 -20.17
N ARG A 377 -0.72 4.12 -19.15
CA ARG A 377 -0.30 3.50 -17.88
C ARG A 377 0.32 2.13 -18.11
N ARG A 378 -0.31 1.30 -18.93
CA ARG A 378 0.17 -0.05 -19.21
C ARG A 378 1.48 -0.04 -19.99
N ILE A 379 1.63 0.88 -20.95
CA ILE A 379 2.90 1.07 -21.67
C ILE A 379 4.01 1.46 -20.69
N LEU A 380 3.73 2.42 -19.81
CA LEU A 380 4.66 2.82 -18.74
C LEU A 380 5.01 1.66 -17.80
N ASP A 381 4.11 0.74 -17.53
CA ASP A 381 4.37 -0.39 -16.63
C ASP A 381 5.21 -1.50 -17.27
N VAL A 382 5.03 -1.74 -18.57
CA VAL A 382 5.66 -2.85 -19.31
C VAL A 382 7.04 -2.46 -19.85
N VAL A 383 7.20 -1.23 -20.38
CA VAL A 383 8.49 -0.78 -20.92
C VAL A 383 9.49 -0.60 -19.77
N PRO A 384 10.67 -1.24 -19.82
CA PRO A 384 11.60 -1.26 -18.66
C PRO A 384 12.28 0.08 -18.39
N GLU A 385 12.39 0.95 -19.39
CA GLU A 385 12.97 2.28 -19.28
C GLU A 385 12.17 3.16 -18.29
N ASP A 386 12.78 4.23 -17.78
CA ASP A 386 12.11 5.12 -16.82
C ASP A 386 10.90 5.86 -17.44
N ASP A 387 9.98 6.26 -16.58
CA ASP A 387 8.72 6.88 -17.03
C ASP A 387 8.93 8.17 -17.83
N ALA A 388 10.00 8.91 -17.55
CA ALA A 388 10.31 10.14 -18.29
C ALA A 388 10.77 9.84 -19.72
N GLN A 389 11.57 8.79 -19.91
CA GLN A 389 12.02 8.37 -21.24
C GLN A 389 10.86 7.81 -22.06
N VAL A 390 10.02 6.96 -21.46
CA VAL A 390 8.84 6.40 -22.14
C VAL A 390 7.83 7.49 -22.48
N SER A 391 7.57 8.44 -21.57
CA SER A 391 6.69 9.57 -21.81
C SER A 391 7.23 10.49 -22.93
N ALA A 392 8.53 10.73 -22.94
CA ALA A 392 9.16 11.51 -24.01
C ALA A 392 9.01 10.82 -25.39
N ALA A 393 9.18 9.49 -25.44
CA ALA A 393 8.96 8.71 -26.65
C ALA A 393 7.50 8.77 -27.13
N LEU A 394 6.53 8.65 -26.19
CA LEU A 394 5.11 8.81 -26.51
C LEU A 394 4.81 10.17 -27.10
N VAL A 395 5.31 11.25 -26.49
CA VAL A 395 5.10 12.63 -26.98
C VAL A 395 5.74 12.81 -28.36
N ALA A 396 6.99 12.38 -28.56
CA ALA A 396 7.68 12.47 -29.85
C ALA A 396 6.92 11.74 -30.96
N LEU A 397 6.40 10.53 -30.69
CA LEU A 397 5.63 9.76 -31.65
C LEU A 397 4.26 10.40 -31.97
N VAL A 398 3.65 11.10 -31.01
CA VAL A 398 2.43 11.90 -31.24
C VAL A 398 2.74 13.13 -32.12
N GLU A 399 3.82 13.85 -31.82
CA GLU A 399 4.28 15.00 -32.60
C GLU A 399 4.64 14.62 -34.05
N GLN A 400 5.22 13.45 -34.27
CA GLN A 400 5.52 12.87 -35.57
C GLN A 400 4.27 12.35 -36.29
N GLY A 401 3.10 12.35 -35.66
CA GLY A 401 1.84 11.84 -36.21
C GLY A 401 1.75 10.32 -36.31
N VAL A 402 2.73 9.57 -35.72
CA VAL A 402 2.76 8.11 -35.70
C VAL A 402 1.69 7.59 -34.74
N LEU A 403 1.52 8.25 -33.59
CA LEU A 403 0.48 7.96 -32.62
C LEU A 403 -0.62 9.02 -32.64
N ARG A 404 -1.89 8.58 -32.67
CA ARG A 404 -3.06 9.45 -32.58
C ARG A 404 -3.90 9.04 -31.38
N PRO A 405 -4.23 9.97 -30.44
CA PRO A 405 -5.08 9.64 -29.30
C PRO A 405 -6.44 9.11 -29.77
N LEU A 406 -6.90 8.04 -29.14
CA LEU A 406 -8.28 7.55 -29.25
C LEU A 406 -9.10 8.26 -28.18
N HIS A 407 -10.12 8.98 -28.59
CA HIS A 407 -11.07 9.69 -27.71
C HIS A 407 -12.18 8.78 -27.25
#